data_3d5fd04688c07638bbfe4e6dd9bb526d
#
_entry.id   3d5fd04688c07638bbfe4e6dd9bb526d
#
_cell.length_a   1.000
_cell.length_b   1.000
_cell.length_c   1.000
_cell.angle_alpha   90.00
_cell.angle_beta   90.00
_cell.angle_gamma   90.00
#
_symmetry.space_group_name_H-M   'P 1'
#
loop_
_entity.id
_entity.type
_entity.pdbx_description
1 polymer ?
#
loop_
_entity_poly.entity_id
_entity_poly.type
_entity_poly.pdbx_seq_one_letter_code
_entity_poly.pdbx_strand_id
1 'polypeptide(L)'
;TKDGLKAKTTSRGIDHGGWVPLKAGLSDGNIITDSGEWDIDCPLIQVSLAKSEDFDVHYKLGQSLAKFRDEGALIITSGSSVHNLRDIGYAMSSGKKALPYVTEFNSKLSEIVTKKSGAAALEAFNLLKKQDRALLYKAHPTLDHIMPIVVGVGASNAALAE
;
A
#
# COMPACT_ATOMS: atom_id res chain seq x y z
N THR A 1 9.35 -15.59 -12.00
CA THR A 1 9.68 -14.34 -12.68
C THR A 1 11.19 -14.19 -12.84
N LYS A 2 11.68 -13.38 -13.79
CA LYS A 2 13.11 -13.09 -13.95
C LYS A 2 13.73 -12.48 -12.69
N ASP A 3 12.92 -11.86 -11.84
CA ASP A 3 13.31 -11.17 -10.61
C ASP A 3 13.35 -12.07 -9.37
N GLY A 4 13.22 -13.40 -9.54
CA GLY A 4 13.25 -14.38 -8.45
C GLY A 4 11.98 -14.44 -7.59
N LEU A 5 10.96 -13.63 -7.88
CA LEU A 5 9.67 -13.70 -7.19
C LEU A 5 8.82 -14.84 -7.77
N LYS A 6 8.21 -15.62 -6.89
CA LYS A 6 7.27 -16.69 -7.29
C LYS A 6 5.86 -16.10 -7.32
N ALA A 7 5.24 -16.10 -8.49
CA ALA A 7 3.86 -15.68 -8.68
C ALA A 7 3.06 -16.76 -9.41
N LYS A 8 1.77 -16.85 -9.09
CA LYS A 8 0.80 -17.68 -9.78
C LYS A 8 -0.51 -16.93 -9.94
N THR A 9 -1.21 -17.20 -11.01
CA THR A 9 -2.58 -16.70 -11.20
C THR A 9 -3.58 -17.48 -10.36
N THR A 10 -4.62 -16.81 -9.90
CA THR A 10 -5.75 -17.41 -9.19
C THR A 10 -7.06 -16.81 -9.69
N SER A 11 -8.16 -17.50 -9.51
CA SER A 11 -9.52 -17.06 -9.91
C SER A 11 -10.36 -16.60 -8.72
N ARG A 12 -9.74 -16.15 -7.63
CA ARG A 12 -10.46 -15.81 -6.38
C ARG A 12 -11.20 -14.47 -6.40
N GLY A 13 -11.24 -13.75 -7.47
CA GLY A 13 -11.85 -12.41 -7.51
C GLY A 13 -11.04 -11.32 -6.79
N ILE A 14 -11.54 -10.10 -6.81
CA ILE A 14 -10.93 -8.92 -6.19
C ILE A 14 -11.39 -8.84 -4.73
N ASP A 15 -10.46 -8.69 -3.79
CA ASP A 15 -10.80 -8.54 -2.37
C ASP A 15 -11.25 -7.10 -2.01
N HIS A 16 -11.73 -6.92 -0.77
CA HIS A 16 -12.25 -5.63 -0.32
C HIS A 16 -11.20 -4.51 -0.32
N GLY A 17 -9.93 -4.81 -0.12
CA GLY A 17 -8.83 -3.85 -0.23
C GLY A 17 -8.64 -3.34 -1.66
N GLY A 18 -9.09 -4.07 -2.66
CA GLY A 18 -9.13 -3.67 -4.05
C GLY A 18 -10.44 -2.99 -4.44
N TRP A 19 -11.57 -3.70 -4.31
CA TRP A 19 -12.84 -3.20 -4.86
C TRP A 19 -13.43 -2.00 -4.10
N VAL A 20 -13.24 -1.90 -2.77
CA VAL A 20 -13.81 -0.79 -1.99
C VAL A 20 -13.22 0.56 -2.39
N PRO A 21 -11.88 0.76 -2.41
CA PRO A 21 -11.31 2.04 -2.84
C PRO A 21 -11.59 2.34 -4.32
N LEU A 22 -11.63 1.32 -5.18
CA LEU A 22 -11.98 1.53 -6.59
C LEU A 22 -13.43 2.01 -6.73
N LYS A 23 -14.38 1.36 -6.04
CA LYS A 23 -15.78 1.78 -6.05
C LYS A 23 -15.97 3.18 -5.46
N ALA A 24 -15.19 3.56 -4.46
CA ALA A 24 -15.28 4.89 -3.86
C ALA A 24 -14.57 5.97 -4.67
N GLY A 25 -13.49 5.64 -5.37
CA GLY A 25 -12.62 6.60 -6.03
C GLY A 25 -12.82 6.74 -7.54
N LEU A 26 -13.29 5.70 -8.19
CA LEU A 26 -13.62 5.73 -9.62
C LEU A 26 -15.13 5.91 -9.75
N SER A 27 -15.54 7.09 -10.10
CA SER A 27 -16.89 7.40 -10.48
C SER A 27 -17.84 7.94 -9.42
N ASP A 28 -18.85 8.41 -9.92
CA ASP A 28 -20.19 8.64 -9.40
C ASP A 28 -20.83 7.41 -8.71
N GLY A 29 -20.05 6.43 -8.30
CA GLY A 29 -20.45 5.21 -7.61
C GLY A 29 -20.83 4.02 -8.51
N ASN A 30 -20.75 4.16 -9.82
CA ASN A 30 -21.32 3.23 -10.81
C ASN A 30 -20.29 2.35 -11.54
N ILE A 31 -19.19 1.97 -10.90
CA ILE A 31 -18.23 1.00 -11.49
C ILE A 31 -18.69 -0.47 -11.39
N ILE A 32 -19.82 -0.69 -10.75
CA ILE A 32 -20.47 -2.00 -10.69
C ILE A 32 -21.89 -1.80 -11.23
N THR A 33 -22.22 -2.54 -12.29
CA THR A 33 -23.56 -2.55 -12.88
C THR A 33 -24.61 -3.09 -11.90
N ASP A 34 -25.88 -2.89 -12.20
CA ASP A 34 -26.98 -3.48 -11.41
C ASP A 34 -26.92 -5.03 -11.41
N SER A 35 -26.30 -5.65 -12.41
CA SER A 35 -26.03 -7.09 -12.46
C SER A 35 -24.82 -7.52 -11.59
N GLY A 36 -24.09 -6.59 -10.97
CA GLY A 36 -22.92 -6.85 -10.17
C GLY A 36 -21.62 -7.03 -10.96
N GLU A 37 -21.63 -6.73 -12.26
CA GLU A 37 -20.45 -6.76 -13.10
C GLU A 37 -19.65 -5.47 -13.00
N TRP A 38 -18.34 -5.56 -13.23
CA TRP A 38 -17.48 -4.38 -13.25
C TRP A 38 -17.66 -3.60 -14.55
N ASP A 39 -18.02 -2.32 -14.42
CA ASP A 39 -18.11 -1.37 -15.54
C ASP A 39 -16.84 -0.49 -15.58
N ILE A 40 -15.72 -1.13 -15.86
CA ILE A 40 -14.42 -0.48 -16.05
C ILE A 40 -13.92 -0.85 -17.44
N ASP A 41 -13.66 0.14 -18.27
CA ASP A 41 -13.16 -0.04 -19.65
C ASP A 41 -11.66 -0.35 -19.71
N CYS A 42 -11.15 -1.11 -18.74
CA CYS A 42 -9.77 -1.59 -18.74
C CYS A 42 -9.62 -2.85 -17.89
N PRO A 43 -8.64 -3.72 -18.21
CA PRO A 43 -8.34 -4.88 -17.37
C PRO A 43 -7.93 -4.47 -15.97
N LEU A 44 -8.49 -5.13 -14.96
CA LEU A 44 -8.13 -4.96 -13.55
C LEU A 44 -7.42 -6.23 -13.05
N ILE A 45 -6.19 -6.06 -12.57
CA ILE A 45 -5.37 -7.15 -12.04
C ILE A 45 -5.00 -6.83 -10.59
N GLN A 46 -5.42 -7.70 -9.68
CA GLN A 46 -5.00 -7.61 -8.29
C GLN A 46 -3.72 -8.42 -8.07
N VAL A 47 -2.70 -7.78 -7.51
CA VAL A 47 -1.45 -8.42 -7.08
C VAL A 47 -1.46 -8.52 -5.56
N SER A 48 -1.38 -9.75 -5.03
CA SER A 48 -1.31 -9.99 -3.60
C SER A 48 0.05 -9.63 -3.02
N LEU A 49 0.05 -9.13 -1.79
CA LEU A 49 1.27 -8.96 -1.01
C LEU A 49 1.94 -10.31 -0.71
N ALA A 50 3.24 -10.28 -0.45
CA ALA A 50 3.94 -11.43 0.10
C ALA A 50 3.50 -11.65 1.55
N LYS A 51 3.58 -12.90 2.04
CA LYS A 51 3.25 -13.24 3.44
C LYS A 51 4.24 -12.67 4.45
N SER A 52 5.45 -12.32 4.02
CA SER A 52 6.48 -11.78 4.91
C SER A 52 6.20 -10.34 5.28
N GLU A 53 6.52 -9.95 6.52
CA GLU A 53 6.54 -8.55 6.97
C GLU A 53 7.90 -7.90 6.67
N ASP A 54 8.43 -8.10 5.46
CA ASP A 54 9.74 -7.65 5.00
C ASP A 54 9.59 -6.54 3.97
N PHE A 55 10.12 -5.36 4.28
CA PHE A 55 10.06 -4.20 3.39
C PHE A 55 10.89 -4.40 2.13
N ASP A 56 12.03 -5.09 2.19
CA ASP A 56 12.88 -5.36 1.02
C ASP A 56 12.15 -6.24 0.00
N VAL A 57 11.41 -7.26 0.47
CA VAL A 57 10.61 -8.13 -0.40
C VAL A 57 9.51 -7.34 -1.11
N HIS A 58 8.81 -6.45 -0.40
CA HIS A 58 7.72 -5.67 -0.98
C HIS A 58 8.23 -4.55 -1.89
N TYR A 59 9.36 -3.93 -1.55
CA TYR A 59 10.04 -2.99 -2.44
C TYR A 59 10.45 -3.66 -3.76
N LYS A 60 11.05 -4.86 -3.68
CA LYS A 60 11.42 -5.65 -4.85
C LYS A 60 10.21 -6.07 -5.69
N LEU A 61 9.08 -6.38 -5.05
CA LEU A 61 7.82 -6.60 -5.75
C LEU A 61 7.43 -5.35 -6.56
N GLY A 62 7.50 -4.16 -5.96
CA GLY A 62 7.25 -2.90 -6.64
C GLY A 62 8.15 -2.70 -7.85
N GLN A 63 9.47 -2.91 -7.69
CA GLN A 63 10.42 -2.82 -8.80
C GLN A 63 10.07 -3.77 -9.95
N SER A 64 9.60 -4.98 -9.64
CA SER A 64 9.18 -5.94 -10.66
C SER A 64 7.91 -5.51 -11.41
N LEU A 65 7.08 -4.67 -10.79
CA LEU A 65 5.85 -4.12 -11.39
C LEU A 65 6.12 -2.84 -12.19
N ALA A 66 7.20 -2.13 -11.91
CA ALA A 66 7.50 -0.83 -12.51
C ALA A 66 7.42 -0.82 -14.05
N LYS A 67 7.91 -1.87 -14.70
CA LYS A 67 7.87 -2.01 -16.17
C LYS A 67 6.47 -1.93 -16.78
N PHE A 68 5.43 -2.34 -16.05
CA PHE A 68 4.06 -2.27 -16.57
C PHE A 68 3.55 -0.83 -16.67
N ARG A 69 4.15 0.12 -15.96
CA ARG A 69 3.86 1.55 -16.14
C ARG A 69 4.27 2.03 -17.51
N ASP A 70 5.41 1.57 -18.03
CA ASP A 70 5.90 1.90 -19.36
C ASP A 70 5.02 1.28 -20.45
N GLU A 71 4.30 0.21 -20.12
CA GLU A 71 3.30 -0.44 -20.95
C GLU A 71 1.89 0.21 -20.84
N GLY A 72 1.76 1.31 -20.07
CA GLY A 72 0.52 2.06 -19.89
C GLY A 72 -0.35 1.61 -18.71
N ALA A 73 0.12 0.71 -17.86
CA ALA A 73 -0.65 0.30 -16.68
C ALA A 73 -0.57 1.33 -15.54
N LEU A 74 -1.70 1.66 -14.95
CA LEU A 74 -1.76 2.40 -13.69
C LEU A 74 -1.56 1.44 -12.52
N ILE A 75 -0.56 1.70 -11.68
CA ILE A 75 -0.33 0.93 -10.44
C ILE A 75 -0.98 1.68 -9.28
N ILE A 76 -1.99 1.06 -8.67
CA ILE A 76 -2.67 1.58 -7.48
C ILE A 76 -2.28 0.71 -6.29
N THR A 77 -1.76 1.32 -5.22
CA THR A 77 -1.45 0.63 -3.98
C THR A 77 -2.45 1.03 -2.90
N SER A 78 -3.19 0.05 -2.40
CA SER A 78 -4.24 0.25 -1.41
C SER A 78 -3.82 -0.28 -0.05
N GLY A 79 -3.85 0.58 0.95
CA GLY A 79 -3.50 0.27 2.34
C GLY A 79 -3.97 1.38 3.27
N SER A 80 -3.43 1.43 4.48
CA SER A 80 -3.75 2.45 5.46
C SER A 80 -2.47 3.06 6.03
N SER A 81 -2.46 4.36 6.27
CA SER A 81 -1.32 5.01 6.95
C SER A 81 -1.21 4.56 8.41
N VAL A 82 -2.32 4.27 9.06
CA VAL A 82 -2.40 3.66 10.39
C VAL A 82 -3.50 2.61 10.41
N HIS A 83 -3.22 1.43 10.92
CA HIS A 83 -4.19 0.32 11.02
C HIS A 83 -4.15 -0.34 12.40
N ASN A 84 -4.49 0.43 13.45
CA ASN A 84 -4.68 -0.08 14.81
C ASN A 84 -6.17 -0.05 15.19
N LEU A 85 -6.88 -1.11 14.87
CA LEU A 85 -8.32 -1.23 15.15
C LEU A 85 -8.65 -1.29 16.65
N ARG A 86 -7.67 -1.61 17.52
CA ARG A 86 -7.87 -1.65 18.98
C ARG A 86 -8.13 -0.26 19.55
N ASP A 87 -7.55 0.77 18.95
CA ASP A 87 -7.66 2.15 19.41
C ASP A 87 -8.85 2.91 18.79
N ILE A 88 -9.56 2.33 17.80
CA ILE A 88 -10.67 3.00 17.10
C ILE A 88 -11.78 3.42 18.07
N GLY A 89 -12.23 2.53 18.95
CA GLY A 89 -13.27 2.83 19.90
C GLY A 89 -12.90 4.00 20.83
N TYR A 90 -11.67 4.00 21.34
CA TYR A 90 -11.15 5.09 22.15
C TYR A 90 -10.98 6.38 21.34
N ALA A 91 -10.47 6.31 20.12
CA ALA A 91 -10.33 7.48 19.26
C ALA A 91 -11.69 8.15 19.00
N MET A 92 -12.71 7.37 18.67
CA MET A 92 -14.07 7.86 18.43
C MET A 92 -14.70 8.47 19.70
N SER A 93 -14.53 7.84 20.85
CA SER A 93 -15.11 8.34 22.12
C SER A 93 -14.37 9.52 22.73
N SER A 94 -13.09 9.71 22.39
CA SER A 94 -12.25 10.77 22.97
C SER A 94 -12.55 12.18 22.43
N GLY A 95 -13.32 12.30 21.35
CA GLY A 95 -13.56 13.56 20.64
C GLY A 95 -12.32 14.16 19.95
N LYS A 96 -11.19 13.44 19.94
CA LYS A 96 -9.95 13.89 19.31
C LYS A 96 -9.97 13.54 17.82
N LYS A 97 -9.49 14.45 16.99
CA LYS A 97 -9.34 14.19 15.54
C LYS A 97 -8.34 13.08 15.23
N ALA A 98 -7.28 12.97 16.02
CA ALA A 98 -6.27 11.92 15.93
C ALA A 98 -5.62 11.70 17.31
N LEU A 99 -5.16 10.48 17.56
CA LEU A 99 -4.33 10.18 18.73
C LEU A 99 -2.88 10.67 18.47
N PRO A 100 -2.12 11.06 19.52
CA PRO A 100 -0.77 11.62 19.34
C PRO A 100 0.16 10.76 18.50
N TYR A 101 0.20 9.45 18.75
CA TYR A 101 1.04 8.52 17.99
C TYR A 101 0.66 8.42 16.51
N VAL A 102 -0.62 8.61 16.19
CA VAL A 102 -1.11 8.62 14.79
C VAL A 102 -0.52 9.79 14.04
N THR A 103 -0.54 10.98 14.66
CA THR A 103 0.05 12.19 14.07
C THR A 103 1.56 12.03 13.90
N GLU A 104 2.24 11.52 14.91
CA GLU A 104 3.69 11.28 14.87
C GLU A 104 4.06 10.28 13.77
N PHE A 105 3.38 9.14 13.73
CA PHE A 105 3.63 8.11 12.72
C PHE A 105 3.36 8.63 11.30
N ASN A 106 2.22 9.30 11.10
CA ASN A 106 1.86 9.85 9.79
C ASN A 106 2.86 10.91 9.32
N SER A 107 3.43 11.70 10.22
CA SER A 107 4.49 12.66 9.87
C SER A 107 5.75 11.96 9.38
N LYS A 108 6.20 10.90 10.07
CA LYS A 108 7.34 10.09 9.64
C LYS A 108 7.08 9.40 8.29
N LEU A 109 5.91 8.80 8.11
CA LEU A 109 5.54 8.15 6.87
C LEU A 109 5.49 9.16 5.71
N SER A 110 4.87 10.31 5.92
CA SER A 110 4.81 11.39 4.93
C SER A 110 6.21 11.86 4.55
N GLU A 111 7.11 12.05 5.51
CA GLU A 111 8.50 12.42 5.22
C GLU A 111 9.20 11.39 4.33
N ILE A 112 9.02 10.10 4.63
CA ILE A 112 9.62 9.03 3.81
C ILE A 112 9.11 9.11 2.36
N VAL A 113 7.80 9.18 2.17
CA VAL A 113 7.21 9.05 0.82
C VAL A 113 7.26 10.35 0.00
N THR A 114 7.42 11.51 0.64
CA THR A 114 7.46 12.80 -0.08
C THR A 114 8.86 13.36 -0.28
N LYS A 115 9.82 12.96 0.57
CA LYS A 115 11.18 13.52 0.55
C LYS A 115 12.25 12.50 0.16
N LYS A 116 11.91 11.22 0.03
CA LYS A 116 12.84 10.16 -0.30
C LYS A 116 12.29 9.34 -1.46
N SER A 117 13.20 8.76 -2.22
CA SER A 117 12.89 7.85 -3.33
C SER A 117 13.89 6.69 -3.35
N GLY A 118 13.59 5.67 -4.07
CA GLY A 118 14.50 4.58 -4.32
C GLY A 118 14.98 3.85 -3.07
N ALA A 119 16.24 3.50 -3.13
CA ALA A 119 16.92 2.84 -2.02
C ALA A 119 16.91 3.67 -0.74
N ALA A 120 16.92 5.02 -0.84
CA ALA A 120 16.87 5.89 0.33
C ALA A 120 15.51 5.83 1.04
N ALA A 121 14.41 5.64 0.31
CA ALA A 121 13.10 5.43 0.92
C ALA A 121 13.00 4.04 1.56
N LEU A 122 13.50 3.00 0.90
CA LEU A 122 13.57 1.65 1.48
C LEU A 122 14.40 1.63 2.77
N GLU A 123 15.57 2.27 2.76
CA GLU A 123 16.39 2.39 3.96
C GLU A 123 15.65 3.08 5.09
N ALA A 124 14.89 4.15 4.80
CA ALA A 124 14.10 4.85 5.80
C ALA A 124 12.98 3.97 6.39
N PHE A 125 12.32 3.12 5.60
CA PHE A 125 11.37 2.12 6.11
C PHE A 125 12.07 1.10 7.02
N ASN A 126 13.24 0.62 6.64
CA ASN A 126 14.02 -0.31 7.46
C ASN A 126 14.51 0.35 8.76
N LEU A 127 14.90 1.63 8.73
CA LEU A 127 15.24 2.40 9.91
C LEU A 127 14.02 2.61 10.82
N LEU A 128 12.85 2.91 10.28
CA LEU A 128 11.60 3.00 11.03
C LEU A 128 11.33 1.69 11.79
N LYS A 129 11.50 0.54 11.13
CA LYS A 129 11.33 -0.79 11.77
C LYS A 129 12.39 -1.06 12.84
N LYS A 130 13.60 -0.55 12.69
CA LYS A 130 14.73 -0.77 13.59
C LYS A 130 14.75 0.20 14.79
N GLN A 131 14.51 1.48 14.53
CA GLN A 131 14.70 2.56 15.51
C GLN A 131 13.40 2.98 16.18
N ASP A 132 12.29 3.03 15.43
CA ASP A 132 10.97 3.45 15.90
C ASP A 132 9.99 2.26 16.01
N ARG A 133 10.52 1.08 16.34
CA ARG A 133 9.76 -0.18 16.36
C ARG A 133 8.46 -0.08 17.17
N ALA A 134 8.51 0.54 18.35
CA ALA A 134 7.35 0.69 19.21
C ALA A 134 6.24 1.53 18.56
N LEU A 135 6.62 2.62 17.89
CA LEU A 135 5.70 3.48 17.15
C LEU A 135 5.12 2.76 15.94
N LEU A 136 5.96 2.07 15.16
CA LEU A 136 5.52 1.30 14.00
C LEU A 136 4.48 0.24 14.39
N TYR A 137 4.76 -0.59 15.40
CA TYR A 137 3.82 -1.66 15.80
C TYR A 137 2.64 -1.14 16.64
N LYS A 138 2.71 0.08 17.16
CA LYS A 138 1.54 0.78 17.69
C LYS A 138 0.61 1.24 16.56
N ALA A 139 1.17 1.77 15.48
CA ALA A 139 0.40 2.19 14.31
C ALA A 139 -0.11 1.00 13.49
N HIS A 140 0.69 -0.04 13.38
CA HIS A 140 0.45 -1.25 12.60
C HIS A 140 0.77 -2.50 13.44
N PRO A 141 -0.18 -3.06 14.20
CA PRO A 141 0.02 -4.31 14.93
C PRO A 141 0.45 -5.47 14.02
N THR A 142 0.03 -5.46 12.77
CA THR A 142 0.53 -6.26 11.64
C THR A 142 0.90 -5.33 10.48
N LEU A 143 1.94 -5.65 9.72
CA LEU A 143 2.48 -4.72 8.72
C LEU A 143 1.82 -4.82 7.33
N ASP A 144 0.85 -5.69 7.15
CA ASP A 144 0.16 -5.89 5.87
C ASP A 144 -0.45 -4.60 5.29
N HIS A 145 -0.96 -3.72 6.13
CA HIS A 145 -1.59 -2.46 5.67
C HIS A 145 -0.60 -1.33 5.34
N ILE A 146 0.67 -1.42 5.77
CA ILE A 146 1.71 -0.49 5.35
C ILE A 146 2.49 -1.01 4.13
N MET A 147 2.53 -2.32 3.88
CA MET A 147 3.27 -2.89 2.76
C MET A 147 2.87 -2.34 1.39
N PRO A 148 1.60 -2.03 1.09
CA PRO A 148 1.24 -1.47 -0.21
C PRO A 148 2.01 -0.20 -0.57
N ILE A 149 2.26 0.70 0.37
CA ILE A 149 3.02 1.93 0.07
C ILE A 149 4.49 1.62 -0.23
N VAL A 150 5.06 0.59 0.38
CA VAL A 150 6.44 0.14 0.08
C VAL A 150 6.52 -0.44 -1.33
N VAL A 151 5.48 -1.18 -1.75
CA VAL A 151 5.36 -1.63 -3.16
C VAL A 151 5.27 -0.42 -4.09
N GLY A 152 4.46 0.58 -3.75
CA GLY A 152 4.34 1.82 -4.53
C GLY A 152 5.66 2.55 -4.68
N VAL A 153 6.42 2.68 -3.59
CA VAL A 153 7.77 3.27 -3.63
C VAL A 153 8.71 2.47 -4.53
N GLY A 154 8.67 1.13 -4.45
CA GLY A 154 9.45 0.28 -5.37
C GLY A 154 9.05 0.45 -6.83
N ALA A 155 7.75 0.60 -7.09
CA ALA A 155 7.22 0.78 -8.45
C ALA A 155 7.47 2.19 -9.02
N SER A 156 7.65 3.20 -8.17
CA SER A 156 7.87 4.58 -8.62
C SER A 156 9.28 4.81 -9.18
N ASN A 157 10.26 4.06 -8.72
CA ASN A 157 11.69 4.34 -8.95
C ASN A 157 12.23 4.02 -10.33
N ALA A 158 11.55 3.25 -11.14
CA ALA A 158 11.97 3.01 -12.51
C ALA A 158 11.92 4.28 -13.39
N ALA A 159 11.21 5.31 -12.95
CA ALA A 159 11.05 6.56 -13.69
C ALA A 159 12.08 7.67 -13.32
N LEU A 160 12.93 7.45 -12.31
CA LEU A 160 13.93 8.42 -11.85
C LEU A 160 15.38 7.99 -12.17
N ALA A 161 15.55 6.97 -13.01
CA ALA A 161 16.86 6.46 -13.44
C ALA A 161 17.28 6.98 -14.82
N GLU A 162 16.62 8.03 -15.34
CA GLU A 162 17.03 8.75 -16.56
C GLU A 162 17.49 10.16 -16.22
#